data_a98b0e05636c22d41ab1e0becec35247
#
_entry.id   a98b0e05636c22d41ab1e0becec35247
#
_cell.length_a   1.000
_cell.length_b   1.000
_cell.length_c   1.000
_cell.angle_alpha   90.00
_cell.angle_beta   90.00
_cell.angle_gamma   90.00
#
_symmetry.space_group_name_H-M   'P 1'
#
loop_
_entity.id
_entity.type
_entity.pdbx_description
1 polymer ?
#
loop_
_entity_poly.entity_id
_entity_poly.type
_entity_poly.pdbx_seq_one_letter_code
_entity_poly.pdbx_strand_id
1 'polypeptide(L)'
;MFIELHIIQNFAPSNLNRDDSNSPKDCIFGGVRRARFSSQCIKRSVRLHPAFAEETGVEPASRTRFLASAISKRLQELGKPQEEADLAASNFIGILLGGTDQKNPLQSKVLFYVSLEEKEQLTNLILENWEAALAALAGEKQKSVLEKAAKDYKKAFQKRTSAPDIAMFGRMLAEDPNLNMDAACQVAHAISTHRVNME
;
A
#
# COMPACT_ATOMS: atom_id res chain seq x y z
N MET A 1 -4.47 -11.41 -24.31
CA MET A 1 -3.52 -10.57 -25.08
C MET A 1 -2.30 -10.35 -24.22
N PHE A 2 -1.11 -10.55 -24.77
CA PHE A 2 0.16 -10.27 -24.09
C PHE A 2 0.79 -9.04 -24.74
N ILE A 3 1.30 -8.09 -23.94
CA ILE A 3 1.90 -6.85 -24.42
C ILE A 3 3.29 -6.72 -23.80
N GLU A 4 4.30 -6.48 -24.61
CA GLU A 4 5.65 -6.17 -24.18
C GLU A 4 6.02 -4.74 -24.58
N LEU A 5 6.64 -4.00 -23.66
CA LEU A 5 7.17 -2.66 -23.90
C LEU A 5 8.69 -2.69 -23.72
N HIS A 6 9.42 -2.45 -24.81
CA HIS A 6 10.87 -2.32 -24.81
C HIS A 6 11.25 -0.85 -25.00
N ILE A 7 11.89 -0.25 -23.98
CA ILE A 7 12.19 1.18 -23.95
C ILE A 7 13.70 1.38 -23.86
N ILE A 8 14.25 2.14 -24.81
CA ILE A 8 15.63 2.64 -24.77
C ILE A 8 15.54 4.15 -24.66
N GLN A 9 16.21 4.72 -23.65
CA GLN A 9 16.15 6.16 -23.38
C GLN A 9 17.52 6.68 -22.95
N ASN A 10 17.89 7.86 -23.46
CA ASN A 10 19.05 8.62 -23.02
C ASN A 10 18.66 9.55 -21.85
N PHE A 11 19.51 9.57 -20.83
CA PHE A 11 19.40 10.50 -19.71
C PHE A 11 20.65 11.37 -19.62
N ALA A 12 20.47 12.63 -19.25
CA ALA A 12 21.57 13.43 -18.77
C ALA A 12 22.17 12.79 -17.51
N PRO A 13 23.46 13.02 -17.20
CA PRO A 13 24.08 12.52 -15.97
C PRO A 13 23.23 12.86 -14.76
N SER A 14 22.72 11.86 -14.07
CA SER A 14 21.79 12.04 -12.96
C SER A 14 21.75 10.80 -12.05
N ASN A 15 21.54 11.03 -10.76
CA ASN A 15 21.35 9.98 -9.78
C ASN A 15 19.86 9.75 -9.52
N LEU A 16 19.21 9.04 -10.44
CA LEU A 16 17.75 8.82 -10.44
C LEU A 16 17.29 7.76 -9.44
N ASN A 17 18.17 6.85 -8.99
CA ASN A 17 17.81 5.80 -8.04
C ASN A 17 18.98 5.50 -7.11
N ARG A 18 18.81 5.79 -5.83
CA ARG A 18 19.80 5.65 -4.78
C ARG A 18 19.56 4.43 -3.91
N ASP A 19 20.61 3.93 -3.29
CA ASP A 19 20.55 2.96 -2.22
C ASP A 19 20.39 3.62 -0.84
N ASP A 20 20.47 2.83 0.22
CA ASP A 20 20.31 3.30 1.60
C ASP A 20 21.51 4.14 2.08
N SER A 21 22.65 4.06 1.40
CA SER A 21 23.83 4.90 1.62
C SER A 21 23.83 6.19 0.79
N ASN A 22 22.72 6.45 0.07
CA ASN A 22 22.56 7.59 -0.83
C ASN A 22 23.43 7.52 -2.10
N SER A 23 24.05 6.38 -2.39
CA SER A 23 24.83 6.14 -3.59
C SER A 23 23.97 5.71 -4.77
N PRO A 24 24.36 6.01 -6.03
CA PRO A 24 23.64 5.52 -7.19
C PRO A 24 23.58 3.99 -7.19
N LYS A 25 22.38 3.43 -7.42
CA LYS A 25 22.23 1.98 -7.56
C LYS A 25 22.93 1.46 -8.81
N ASP A 26 23.62 0.34 -8.65
CA ASP A 26 24.28 -0.36 -9.74
C ASP A 26 23.97 -1.87 -9.71
N CYS A 27 24.50 -2.58 -10.68
CA CYS A 27 24.54 -4.04 -10.73
C CYS A 27 25.67 -4.53 -11.64
N ILE A 28 26.07 -5.78 -11.45
CA ILE A 28 26.94 -6.46 -12.42
C ILE A 28 26.04 -7.16 -13.44
N PHE A 29 26.16 -6.79 -14.68
CA PHE A 29 25.44 -7.40 -15.80
C PHE A 29 26.33 -7.49 -17.04
N GLY A 30 26.43 -8.69 -17.62
CA GLY A 30 27.36 -8.97 -18.72
C GLY A 30 28.84 -8.80 -18.34
N GLY A 31 29.19 -9.15 -17.07
CA GLY A 31 30.57 -9.11 -16.57
C GLY A 31 31.08 -7.71 -16.20
N VAL A 32 30.29 -6.66 -16.35
CA VAL A 32 30.70 -5.27 -16.04
C VAL A 32 29.68 -4.57 -15.14
N ARG A 33 30.14 -3.58 -14.39
CA ARG A 33 29.29 -2.72 -13.55
C ARG A 33 28.48 -1.76 -14.43
N ARG A 34 27.19 -1.65 -14.15
CA ARG A 34 26.22 -0.81 -14.88
C ARG A 34 25.34 -0.05 -13.93
N ALA A 35 24.93 1.16 -14.31
CA ALA A 35 23.89 1.89 -13.56
C ALA A 35 22.56 1.13 -13.65
N ARG A 36 21.78 1.19 -12.57
CA ARG A 36 20.52 0.46 -12.47
C ARG A 36 19.41 1.32 -11.89
N PHE A 37 18.24 1.29 -12.54
CA PHE A 37 16.98 1.73 -11.93
C PHE A 37 16.18 0.52 -11.52
N SER A 38 15.82 0.45 -10.25
CA SER A 38 15.03 -0.67 -9.76
C SER A 38 13.60 -0.62 -10.31
N SER A 39 13.00 -1.78 -10.51
CA SER A 39 11.58 -1.89 -10.90
C SER A 39 10.66 -1.15 -9.92
N GLN A 40 10.99 -1.12 -8.63
CA GLN A 40 10.23 -0.39 -7.62
C GLN A 40 10.26 1.13 -7.85
N CYS A 41 11.43 1.67 -8.27
CA CYS A 41 11.56 3.08 -8.64
C CYS A 41 10.65 3.41 -9.82
N ILE A 42 10.70 2.60 -10.88
CA ILE A 42 9.86 2.76 -12.07
C ILE A 42 8.36 2.67 -11.70
N LYS A 43 7.96 1.62 -10.99
CA LYS A 43 6.58 1.43 -10.54
C LYS A 43 6.08 2.60 -9.70
N ARG A 44 6.93 3.14 -8.80
CA ARG A 44 6.58 4.31 -7.99
C ARG A 44 6.35 5.54 -8.87
N SER A 45 7.24 5.78 -9.84
CA SER A 45 7.11 6.92 -10.77
C SER A 45 5.82 6.83 -11.59
N VAL A 46 5.46 5.64 -12.07
CA VAL A 46 4.20 5.41 -12.78
C VAL A 46 3.00 5.72 -11.89
N ARG A 47 2.97 5.18 -10.65
CA ARG A 47 1.86 5.43 -9.72
C ARG A 47 1.64 6.89 -9.37
N LEU A 48 2.71 7.68 -9.32
CA LEU A 48 2.66 9.09 -8.91
C LEU A 48 2.52 10.04 -10.10
N HIS A 49 2.57 9.55 -11.32
CA HIS A 49 2.42 10.39 -12.50
C HIS A 49 0.94 10.77 -12.69
N PRO A 50 0.61 12.07 -12.88
CA PRO A 50 -0.79 12.51 -13.02
C PRO A 50 -1.56 11.77 -14.11
N ALA A 51 -0.95 11.51 -15.26
CA ALA A 51 -1.56 10.77 -16.35
C ALA A 51 -2.05 9.37 -15.94
N PHE A 52 -1.52 8.76 -14.85
CA PHE A 52 -1.98 7.45 -14.42
C PHE A 52 -3.43 7.51 -13.90
N ALA A 53 -3.74 8.50 -13.07
CA ALA A 53 -5.10 8.71 -12.58
C ALA A 53 -6.02 9.24 -13.69
N GLU A 54 -5.52 10.14 -14.54
CA GLU A 54 -6.27 10.71 -15.67
C GLU A 54 -6.70 9.63 -16.66
N GLU A 55 -5.79 8.76 -17.09
CA GLU A 55 -6.05 7.72 -18.10
C GLU A 55 -6.87 6.55 -17.54
N THR A 56 -6.69 6.21 -16.26
CA THR A 56 -7.46 5.14 -15.62
C THR A 56 -8.82 5.60 -15.11
N GLY A 57 -9.01 6.89 -14.94
CA GLY A 57 -10.20 7.49 -14.32
C GLY A 57 -10.37 7.12 -12.83
N VAL A 58 -9.34 6.56 -12.21
CA VAL A 58 -9.36 6.08 -10.82
C VAL A 58 -8.08 6.50 -10.09
N GLU A 59 -8.24 7.05 -8.91
CA GLU A 59 -7.11 7.38 -8.05
C GLU A 59 -6.30 6.14 -7.67
N PRO A 60 -4.96 6.20 -7.75
CA PRO A 60 -4.10 5.10 -7.30
C PRO A 60 -4.29 4.81 -5.81
N ALA A 61 -3.97 3.59 -5.41
CA ALA A 61 -3.99 3.21 -4.02
C ALA A 61 -2.98 4.02 -3.18
N SER A 62 -3.35 4.31 -1.95
CA SER A 62 -2.47 4.95 -0.98
C SER A 62 -1.60 3.93 -0.27
N ARG A 63 -0.29 4.14 -0.28
CA ARG A 63 0.64 3.37 0.57
C ARG A 63 0.85 4.11 1.89
N THR A 64 0.28 3.59 2.96
CA THR A 64 0.23 4.32 4.23
C THR A 64 0.37 3.43 5.45
N ARG A 65 0.87 4.00 6.54
CA ARG A 65 0.72 3.50 7.91
C ARG A 65 -0.43 4.19 8.65
N PHE A 66 -0.97 5.27 8.09
CA PHE A 66 -1.98 6.12 8.73
C PHE A 66 -3.39 5.77 8.28
N LEU A 67 -3.65 4.48 7.98
CA LEU A 67 -4.98 4.03 7.55
C LEU A 67 -6.03 4.29 8.63
N ALA A 68 -5.73 3.99 9.90
CA ALA A 68 -6.64 4.27 11.01
C ALA A 68 -6.96 5.77 11.14
N SER A 69 -5.96 6.64 10.98
CA SER A 69 -6.18 8.10 10.98
C SER A 69 -7.07 8.56 9.81
N ALA A 70 -6.89 7.99 8.62
CA ALA A 70 -7.72 8.33 7.47
C ALA A 70 -9.18 7.89 7.66
N ILE A 71 -9.39 6.70 8.23
CA ILE A 71 -10.73 6.18 8.56
C ILE A 71 -11.36 6.98 9.70
N SER A 72 -10.62 7.33 10.75
CA SER A 72 -11.11 8.17 11.83
C SER A 72 -11.64 9.52 11.31
N LYS A 73 -10.89 10.18 10.42
CA LYS A 73 -11.37 11.40 9.76
C LYS A 73 -12.68 11.18 9.02
N ARG A 74 -12.78 10.08 8.29
CA ARG A 74 -14.00 9.75 7.55
C ARG A 74 -15.19 9.51 8.49
N LEU A 75 -14.98 8.83 9.62
CA LEU A 75 -15.99 8.62 10.65
C LEU A 75 -16.46 9.96 11.28
N GLN A 76 -15.54 10.90 11.49
CA GLN A 76 -15.86 12.25 11.97
C GLN A 76 -16.70 13.03 10.95
N GLU A 77 -16.39 12.95 9.66
CA GLU A 77 -17.21 13.53 8.58
C GLU A 77 -18.64 12.95 8.57
N LEU A 78 -18.79 11.69 9.01
CA LEU A 78 -20.07 11.02 9.16
C LEU A 78 -20.75 11.29 10.53
N GLY A 79 -20.24 12.27 11.29
CA GLY A 79 -20.85 12.76 12.53
C GLY A 79 -20.45 12.01 13.80
N LYS A 80 -19.42 11.17 13.77
CA LYS A 80 -18.92 10.49 14.97
C LYS A 80 -17.99 11.42 15.79
N PRO A 81 -18.05 11.40 17.13
CA PRO A 81 -17.10 12.14 17.97
C PRO A 81 -15.66 11.72 17.71
N GLN A 82 -14.72 12.66 17.73
CA GLN A 82 -13.31 12.41 17.41
C GLN A 82 -12.70 11.30 18.26
N GLU A 83 -12.87 11.35 19.59
CA GLU A 83 -12.28 10.36 20.50
C GLU A 83 -12.78 8.94 20.23
N GLU A 84 -14.07 8.80 19.96
CA GLU A 84 -14.70 7.52 19.62
C GLU A 84 -14.27 7.04 18.24
N ALA A 85 -14.16 7.93 17.25
CA ALA A 85 -13.71 7.62 15.91
C ALA A 85 -12.24 7.15 15.89
N ASP A 86 -11.37 7.80 16.66
CA ASP A 86 -9.98 7.43 16.82
C ASP A 86 -9.84 6.05 17.48
N LEU A 87 -10.61 5.80 18.54
CA LEU A 87 -10.60 4.53 19.25
C LEU A 87 -11.12 3.38 18.36
N ALA A 88 -12.27 3.56 17.72
CA ALA A 88 -12.87 2.54 16.87
C ALA A 88 -11.98 2.20 15.67
N ALA A 89 -11.43 3.21 14.99
CA ALA A 89 -10.52 3.02 13.87
C ALA A 89 -9.21 2.32 14.29
N SER A 90 -8.62 2.73 15.41
CA SER A 90 -7.40 2.13 15.96
C SER A 90 -7.61 0.66 16.31
N ASN A 91 -8.70 0.32 17.00
CA ASN A 91 -9.03 -1.03 17.41
C ASN A 91 -9.24 -1.95 16.21
N PHE A 92 -10.06 -1.53 15.24
CA PHE A 92 -10.35 -2.33 14.05
C PHE A 92 -9.12 -2.54 13.17
N ILE A 93 -8.38 -1.47 12.87
CA ILE A 93 -7.17 -1.56 12.03
C ILE A 93 -6.06 -2.31 12.74
N GLY A 94 -5.96 -2.18 14.07
CA GLY A 94 -5.04 -3.01 14.87
C GLY A 94 -5.33 -4.50 14.73
N ILE A 95 -6.59 -4.92 14.75
CA ILE A 95 -6.99 -6.32 14.53
C ILE A 95 -6.74 -6.73 13.08
N LEU A 96 -7.07 -5.88 12.12
CA LEU A 96 -6.94 -6.18 10.69
C LEU A 96 -5.48 -6.38 10.26
N LEU A 97 -4.56 -5.51 10.73
CA LEU A 97 -3.17 -5.44 10.29
C LEU A 97 -2.15 -5.96 11.33
N GLY A 98 -2.60 -6.64 12.37
CA GLY A 98 -1.70 -7.26 13.37
C GLY A 98 -1.09 -6.30 14.38
N GLY A 99 -1.69 -5.12 14.56
CA GLY A 99 -1.33 -4.17 15.61
C GLY A 99 -1.08 -2.75 15.13
N THR A 100 -1.08 -1.83 16.08
CA THR A 100 -0.78 -0.42 15.90
C THR A 100 0.52 -0.05 16.64
N ASP A 101 1.05 1.13 16.38
CA ASP A 101 2.20 1.66 17.09
C ASP A 101 1.82 2.02 18.53
N GLN A 102 2.73 1.74 19.48
CA GLN A 102 2.46 1.98 20.91
C GLN A 102 2.36 3.49 21.26
N LYS A 103 3.11 4.34 20.54
CA LYS A 103 3.11 5.79 20.78
C LYS A 103 2.04 6.51 20.00
N ASN A 104 1.61 5.94 18.87
CA ASN A 104 0.57 6.51 18.02
C ASN A 104 -0.41 5.39 17.57
N PRO A 105 -1.50 5.16 18.32
CA PRO A 105 -2.48 4.12 18.00
C PRO A 105 -3.15 4.26 16.63
N LEU A 106 -3.15 5.45 16.04
CA LEU A 106 -3.68 5.69 14.70
C LEU A 106 -2.69 5.33 13.58
N GLN A 107 -1.49 4.85 13.94
CA GLN A 107 -0.49 4.38 13.02
C GLN A 107 -0.36 2.86 13.10
N SER A 108 -0.53 2.14 11.99
CA SER A 108 -0.28 0.70 11.92
C SER A 108 1.21 0.38 11.96
N LYS A 109 1.57 -0.79 12.48
CA LYS A 109 2.96 -1.29 12.47
C LYS A 109 3.48 -1.49 11.06
N VAL A 110 2.60 -1.88 10.15
CA VAL A 110 2.93 -2.22 8.77
C VAL A 110 2.47 -1.17 7.78
N LEU A 111 3.18 -1.05 6.66
CA LEU A 111 2.77 -0.27 5.51
C LEU A 111 1.77 -1.07 4.68
N PHE A 112 0.63 -0.48 4.39
CA PHE A 112 -0.42 -1.11 3.61
C PHE A 112 -0.80 -0.28 2.38
N TYR A 113 -0.96 -0.93 1.23
CA TYR A 113 -1.58 -0.35 0.04
C TYR A 113 -3.09 -0.53 0.13
N VAL A 114 -3.84 0.55 0.09
CA VAL A 114 -5.29 0.55 0.23
C VAL A 114 -5.93 1.41 -0.84
N SER A 115 -6.93 0.88 -1.53
CA SER A 115 -7.76 1.63 -2.48
C SER A 115 -8.77 2.52 -1.77
N LEU A 116 -9.39 3.44 -2.52
CA LEU A 116 -10.47 4.26 -1.98
C LEU A 116 -11.67 3.40 -1.60
N GLU A 117 -12.05 2.42 -2.45
CA GLU A 117 -13.13 1.47 -2.16
C GLU A 117 -12.88 0.69 -0.86
N GLU A 118 -11.65 0.19 -0.67
CA GLU A 118 -11.28 -0.52 0.56
C GLU A 118 -11.42 0.37 1.81
N LYS A 119 -11.04 1.64 1.72
CA LYS A 119 -11.21 2.60 2.83
C LYS A 119 -12.69 2.80 3.19
N GLU A 120 -13.56 2.98 2.19
CA GLU A 120 -15.00 3.14 2.43
C GLU A 120 -15.61 1.86 3.00
N GLN A 121 -15.23 0.69 2.51
CA GLN A 121 -15.69 -0.59 3.06
C GLN A 121 -15.24 -0.80 4.50
N LEU A 122 -14.00 -0.47 4.83
CA LEU A 122 -13.50 -0.53 6.21
C LEU A 122 -14.24 0.45 7.12
N THR A 123 -14.54 1.66 6.63
CA THR A 123 -15.34 2.64 7.38
C THR A 123 -16.74 2.12 7.67
N ASN A 124 -17.41 1.54 6.66
CA ASN A 124 -18.74 0.97 6.81
C ASN A 124 -18.73 -0.23 7.79
N LEU A 125 -17.76 -1.12 7.70
CA LEU A 125 -17.63 -2.24 8.64
C LEU A 125 -17.44 -1.78 10.09
N ILE A 126 -16.70 -0.69 10.31
CA ILE A 126 -16.57 -0.10 11.63
C ILE A 126 -17.91 0.47 12.12
N LEU A 127 -18.65 1.16 11.25
CA LEU A 127 -19.98 1.69 11.60
C LEU A 127 -20.98 0.58 11.92
N GLU A 128 -21.01 -0.49 11.14
CA GLU A 128 -21.87 -1.66 11.37
C GLU A 128 -21.55 -2.39 12.68
N ASN A 129 -20.30 -2.29 13.14
CA ASN A 129 -19.81 -2.94 14.36
C ASN A 129 -19.38 -1.91 15.42
N TRP A 130 -20.03 -0.74 15.46
CA TRP A 130 -19.59 0.43 16.22
C TRP A 130 -19.33 0.13 17.70
N GLU A 131 -20.31 -0.45 18.39
CA GLU A 131 -20.20 -0.80 19.80
C GLU A 131 -19.07 -1.79 20.08
N ALA A 132 -18.87 -2.74 19.20
CA ALA A 132 -17.76 -3.69 19.30
C ALA A 132 -16.41 -3.01 19.05
N ALA A 133 -16.37 -2.04 18.12
CA ALA A 133 -15.16 -1.28 17.82
C ALA A 133 -14.72 -0.38 18.98
N LEU A 134 -15.65 0.22 19.69
CA LEU A 134 -15.37 0.99 20.90
C LEU A 134 -14.93 0.11 22.08
N ALA A 135 -15.54 -1.05 22.26
CA ALA A 135 -15.33 -1.93 23.39
C ALA A 135 -14.31 -3.06 23.16
N ALA A 136 -13.60 -3.08 22.04
CA ALA A 136 -12.71 -4.19 21.63
C ALA A 136 -11.62 -4.53 22.65
N LEU A 137 -11.13 -3.55 23.39
CA LEU A 137 -10.15 -3.74 24.46
C LEU A 137 -10.76 -4.17 25.79
N ALA A 138 -12.09 -4.07 25.96
CA ALA A 138 -12.78 -4.33 27.21
C ALA A 138 -13.33 -5.77 27.35
N GLY A 139 -13.33 -6.57 26.26
CA GLY A 139 -13.88 -7.91 26.34
C GLY A 139 -13.60 -8.79 25.13
N GLU A 140 -13.42 -10.10 25.36
CA GLU A 140 -13.13 -11.10 24.30
C GLU A 140 -14.26 -11.23 23.28
N LYS A 141 -15.51 -11.08 23.71
CA LYS A 141 -16.70 -11.16 22.83
C LYS A 141 -16.68 -10.08 21.76
N GLN A 142 -16.40 -8.84 22.14
CA GLN A 142 -16.34 -7.70 21.23
C GLN A 142 -15.17 -7.85 20.25
N LYS A 143 -14.02 -8.27 20.75
CA LYS A 143 -12.86 -8.58 19.92
C LYS A 143 -13.16 -9.65 18.88
N SER A 144 -13.84 -10.74 19.25
CA SER A 144 -14.26 -11.82 18.35
C SER A 144 -15.19 -11.33 17.23
N VAL A 145 -16.08 -10.38 17.49
CA VAL A 145 -16.95 -9.75 16.48
C VAL A 145 -16.10 -9.02 15.44
N LEU A 146 -15.13 -8.21 15.89
CA LEU A 146 -14.25 -7.47 14.98
C LEU A 146 -13.30 -8.39 14.21
N GLU A 147 -12.80 -9.45 14.82
CA GLU A 147 -11.99 -10.47 14.14
C GLU A 147 -12.77 -11.13 13.01
N LYS A 148 -14.06 -11.42 13.23
CA LYS A 148 -14.95 -11.95 12.19
C LYS A 148 -15.13 -10.93 11.06
N ALA A 149 -15.45 -9.68 11.39
CA ALA A 149 -15.61 -8.62 10.39
C ALA A 149 -14.31 -8.40 9.58
N ALA A 150 -13.15 -8.40 10.23
CA ALA A 150 -11.85 -8.33 9.57
C ALA A 150 -11.60 -9.53 8.64
N LYS A 151 -12.01 -10.73 9.05
CA LYS A 151 -11.89 -11.95 8.23
C LYS A 151 -12.80 -11.89 6.98
N ASP A 152 -14.02 -11.40 7.14
CA ASP A 152 -14.97 -11.23 6.04
C ASP A 152 -14.46 -10.18 5.05
N TYR A 153 -13.91 -9.06 5.52
CA TYR A 153 -13.22 -8.08 4.68
C TYR A 153 -12.05 -8.71 3.90
N LYS A 154 -11.15 -9.44 4.58
CA LYS A 154 -10.02 -10.11 3.93
C LYS A 154 -10.48 -11.06 2.83
N LYS A 155 -11.54 -11.81 3.07
CA LYS A 155 -12.12 -12.73 2.08
C LYS A 155 -12.71 -11.97 0.87
N ALA A 156 -13.37 -10.84 1.09
CA ALA A 156 -13.96 -10.02 0.04
C ALA A 156 -12.89 -9.39 -0.88
N PHE A 157 -11.73 -9.00 -0.33
CA PHE A 157 -10.65 -8.33 -1.05
C PHE A 157 -9.43 -9.20 -1.36
N GLN A 158 -9.51 -10.52 -1.11
CA GLN A 158 -8.38 -11.45 -1.29
C GLN A 158 -7.81 -11.46 -2.72
N LYS A 159 -8.66 -11.31 -3.74
CA LYS A 159 -8.25 -11.31 -5.17
C LYS A 159 -8.94 -10.21 -5.97
N ARG A 160 -9.38 -9.16 -5.31
CA ARG A 160 -10.12 -8.08 -5.91
C ARG A 160 -9.56 -6.73 -5.46
N THR A 161 -9.45 -5.82 -6.39
CA THR A 161 -9.14 -4.41 -6.12
C THR A 161 -9.81 -3.53 -7.15
N SER A 162 -10.23 -2.34 -6.74
CA SER A 162 -10.64 -1.27 -7.65
C SER A 162 -9.46 -0.35 -8.04
N ALA A 163 -8.31 -0.50 -7.39
CA ALA A 163 -7.15 0.34 -7.67
C ALA A 163 -6.34 -0.25 -8.84
N PRO A 164 -6.22 0.46 -9.96
CA PRO A 164 -5.51 -0.02 -11.14
C PRO A 164 -4.03 -0.27 -10.89
N ASP A 165 -3.41 0.49 -10.01
CA ASP A 165 -1.99 0.31 -9.64
C ASP A 165 -1.75 -0.96 -8.82
N ILE A 166 -2.69 -1.37 -7.95
CA ILE A 166 -2.62 -2.66 -7.27
C ILE A 166 -2.82 -3.80 -8.26
N ALA A 167 -3.78 -3.67 -9.18
CA ALA A 167 -4.00 -4.68 -10.21
C ALA A 167 -2.78 -4.85 -11.12
N MET A 168 -2.15 -3.76 -11.55
CA MET A 168 -0.96 -3.80 -12.40
C MET A 168 0.30 -4.28 -11.69
N PHE A 169 0.56 -3.78 -10.49
CA PHE A 169 1.87 -3.95 -9.84
C PHE A 169 1.86 -4.84 -8.61
N GLY A 170 0.69 -5.33 -8.23
CA GLY A 170 0.49 -6.19 -7.08
C GLY A 170 0.54 -5.47 -5.73
N ARG A 171 0.12 -6.20 -4.71
CA ARG A 171 0.24 -5.82 -3.31
C ARG A 171 0.84 -6.97 -2.52
N MET A 172 1.85 -6.71 -1.72
CA MET A 172 2.45 -7.67 -0.79
C MET A 172 2.35 -7.13 0.63
N LEU A 173 1.82 -7.94 1.52
CA LEU A 173 1.79 -7.74 2.96
C LEU A 173 2.39 -8.99 3.61
N ALA A 174 3.58 -8.87 4.18
CA ALA A 174 4.31 -10.03 4.71
C ALA A 174 3.59 -10.67 5.91
N GLU A 175 2.94 -9.84 6.72
CA GLU A 175 2.23 -10.24 7.93
C GLU A 175 0.89 -10.93 7.66
N ASP A 176 0.30 -10.71 6.47
CA ASP A 176 -0.97 -11.32 6.07
C ASP A 176 -1.02 -11.65 4.58
N PRO A 177 -0.60 -12.87 4.19
CA PRO A 177 -0.62 -13.31 2.81
C PRO A 177 -2.02 -13.33 2.15
N ASN A 178 -3.10 -13.38 2.94
CA ASN A 178 -4.47 -13.38 2.40
C ASN A 178 -4.84 -12.05 1.71
N LEU A 179 -4.15 -10.97 2.04
CA LEU A 179 -4.32 -9.66 1.39
C LEU A 179 -3.32 -9.42 0.25
N ASN A 180 -2.46 -10.39 -0.05
CA ASN A 180 -1.57 -10.30 -1.19
C ASN A 180 -2.34 -10.37 -2.50
N MET A 181 -1.82 -9.65 -3.49
CA MET A 181 -2.37 -9.65 -4.85
C MET A 181 -1.24 -9.75 -5.86
N ASP A 182 -1.34 -10.70 -6.77
CA ASP A 182 -0.40 -10.88 -7.85
C ASP A 182 -0.50 -9.72 -8.85
N ALA A 183 0.64 -9.33 -9.39
CA ALA A 183 0.74 -8.26 -10.38
C ALA A 183 0.35 -8.77 -11.78
N ALA A 184 -0.45 -8.01 -12.51
CA ALA A 184 -0.70 -8.27 -13.93
C ALA A 184 0.47 -7.87 -14.83
N CYS A 185 1.37 -7.00 -14.33
CA CYS A 185 2.54 -6.51 -15.07
C CYS A 185 3.85 -6.91 -14.38
N GLN A 186 4.78 -7.43 -15.17
CA GLN A 186 6.16 -7.58 -14.75
C GLN A 186 6.96 -6.38 -15.23
N VAL A 187 7.69 -5.73 -14.32
CA VAL A 187 8.55 -4.57 -14.63
C VAL A 187 10.00 -4.95 -14.35
N ALA A 188 10.81 -4.99 -15.40
CA ALA A 188 12.24 -5.25 -15.29
C ALA A 188 12.97 -4.07 -14.63
N HIS A 189 14.18 -4.33 -14.11
CA HIS A 189 15.12 -3.25 -13.80
C HIS A 189 15.61 -2.63 -15.11
N ALA A 190 15.72 -1.31 -15.17
CA ALA A 190 16.43 -0.66 -16.26
C ALA A 190 17.93 -0.63 -15.94
N ILE A 191 18.73 -0.97 -16.94
CA ILE A 191 20.18 -1.15 -16.81
C ILE A 191 20.85 -0.34 -17.91
N SER A 192 21.96 0.37 -17.60
CA SER A 192 22.70 1.14 -18.60
C SER A 192 23.33 0.23 -19.66
N THR A 193 23.34 0.70 -20.91
CA THR A 193 24.01 -0.01 -22.02
C THR A 193 25.54 0.08 -21.94
N HIS A 194 26.06 1.07 -21.22
CA HIS A 194 27.50 1.29 -21.02
C HIS A 194 27.95 0.84 -19.61
N ARG A 195 29.23 0.56 -19.47
CA ARG A 195 29.89 0.36 -18.18
C ARG A 195 29.92 1.68 -17.41
N VAL A 196 29.74 1.63 -16.09
CA VAL A 196 29.95 2.78 -15.19
C VAL A 196 31.12 2.50 -14.24
N ASN A 197 31.92 3.52 -13.98
CA ASN A 197 32.89 3.55 -12.89
C ASN A 197 32.30 4.46 -11.81
N MET A 198 32.23 3.95 -10.59
CA MET A 198 31.85 4.75 -9.41
C MET A 198 33.14 5.43 -8.93
N GLU A 199 33.16 6.74 -8.90
CA GLU A 199 34.19 7.53 -8.28
C GLU A 199 33.96 7.63 -6.78
#